data_4787658b8038b9de29f7071b3816d203
#
_entry.id   4787658b8038b9de29f7071b3816d203
#
_cell.length_a   1.000
_cell.length_b   1.000
_cell.length_c   1.000
_cell.angle_alpha   90.00
_cell.angle_beta   90.00
_cell.angle_gamma   90.00
#
_symmetry.space_group_name_H-M   'P 1'
#
loop_
_entity.id
_entity.type
_entity.pdbx_description
1 polymer ?
#
loop_
_entity_poly.entity_id
_entity_poly.type
_entity_poly.pdbx_seq_one_letter_code
_entity_poly.pdbx_strand_id
1 'polypeptide(L)'
;MIRAALLLSAVVCFLQPFRASATGQAAERLVVGRDTMQLFALPLATADSAVLARLEKRLDELDASGSTACRRRCIGVWRLDDEGILWLECVNTEDGDVVFSGAELVPEFAAGSRARAGWFSGEIRYGTGNLVYYQHDGFM
;
A
#
# COMPACT_ATOMS: atom_id res chain seq x y z
N MET A 1 17.59 41.40 -58.76
CA MET A 1 17.35 41.50 -57.31
C MET A 1 16.39 40.40 -56.89
N ILE A 2 16.90 39.36 -56.33
CA ILE A 2 16.08 38.22 -55.84
C ILE A 2 15.83 38.44 -54.34
N ARG A 3 14.55 38.65 -53.97
CA ARG A 3 14.11 38.72 -52.60
C ARG A 3 13.87 37.30 -52.09
N ALA A 4 14.76 36.81 -51.26
CA ALA A 4 14.58 35.57 -50.52
C ALA A 4 13.51 35.81 -49.42
N ALA A 5 12.34 35.23 -49.59
CA ALA A 5 11.35 35.14 -48.50
C ALA A 5 11.74 33.98 -47.56
N LEU A 6 12.19 34.30 -46.39
CA LEU A 6 12.39 33.33 -45.29
C LEU A 6 11.00 32.95 -44.77
N LEU A 7 10.55 31.75 -45.11
CA LEU A 7 9.41 31.10 -44.46
C LEU A 7 9.87 30.56 -43.12
N LEU A 8 9.57 31.29 -42.05
CA LEU A 8 9.77 30.84 -40.67
C LEU A 8 8.64 29.86 -40.35
N SER A 9 8.93 28.58 -40.53
CA SER A 9 8.00 27.50 -40.12
C SER A 9 8.06 27.37 -38.59
N ALA A 10 7.09 27.98 -37.92
CA ALA A 10 6.89 27.80 -36.49
C ALA A 10 6.35 26.39 -36.25
N VAL A 11 7.24 25.48 -35.85
CA VAL A 11 6.85 24.16 -35.29
C VAL A 11 6.28 24.43 -33.91
N VAL A 12 4.97 24.56 -33.82
CA VAL A 12 4.26 24.55 -32.54
C VAL A 12 4.24 23.10 -32.06
N CYS A 13 5.24 22.75 -31.25
CA CYS A 13 5.17 21.54 -30.45
C CYS A 13 4.01 21.71 -29.45
N PHE A 14 2.89 21.10 -29.76
CA PHE A 14 1.84 20.87 -28.78
C PHE A 14 2.43 19.94 -27.69
N LEU A 15 2.96 20.54 -26.64
CA LEU A 15 3.19 19.86 -25.37
C LEU A 15 1.81 19.53 -24.79
N GLN A 16 1.28 18.41 -25.22
CA GLN A 16 0.17 17.81 -24.52
C GLN A 16 0.70 17.43 -23.13
N PRO A 17 0.14 17.93 -22.03
CA PRO A 17 0.51 17.41 -20.72
C PRO A 17 0.06 15.94 -20.72
N PHE A 18 1.03 15.04 -20.84
CA PHE A 18 0.81 13.65 -20.50
C PHE A 18 0.36 13.65 -19.02
N ARG A 19 -0.94 13.53 -18.81
CA ARG A 19 -1.45 13.17 -17.50
C ARG A 19 -0.99 11.74 -17.26
N ALA A 20 0.17 11.60 -16.62
CA ALA A 20 0.57 10.33 -16.06
C ALA A 20 -0.50 9.97 -15.04
N SER A 21 -1.43 9.09 -15.41
CA SER A 21 -2.36 8.48 -14.48
C SER A 21 -1.53 7.54 -13.62
N ALA A 22 -1.02 8.03 -12.49
CA ALA A 22 -0.37 7.18 -11.54
C ALA A 22 -1.41 6.21 -10.97
N THR A 23 -1.16 4.92 -11.05
CA THR A 23 -2.03 3.90 -10.44
C THR A 23 -1.98 4.08 -8.93
N GLY A 24 -3.14 4.22 -8.27
CA GLY A 24 -3.20 4.30 -6.82
C GLY A 24 -2.58 3.08 -6.17
N GLN A 25 -1.86 3.29 -5.06
CA GLN A 25 -1.30 2.17 -4.31
C GLN A 25 -2.43 1.38 -3.63
N ALA A 26 -2.32 0.04 -3.64
CA ALA A 26 -3.25 -0.82 -2.94
C ALA A 26 -3.17 -0.53 -1.43
N ALA A 27 -4.31 -0.22 -0.83
CA ALA A 27 -4.40 0.04 0.60
C ALA A 27 -4.27 -1.27 1.41
N GLU A 28 -3.80 -1.15 2.64
CA GLU A 28 -3.96 -2.20 3.64
C GLU A 28 -5.44 -2.35 4.01
N ARG A 29 -5.81 -3.42 4.68
CA ARG A 29 -7.18 -3.65 5.15
C ARG A 29 -7.26 -3.47 6.64
N LEU A 30 -8.28 -2.74 7.10
CA LEU A 30 -8.57 -2.54 8.51
C LEU A 30 -9.95 -3.09 8.85
N VAL A 31 -10.02 -3.94 9.84
CA VAL A 31 -11.27 -4.44 10.40
C VAL A 31 -11.55 -3.72 11.71
N VAL A 32 -12.71 -3.07 11.78
CA VAL A 32 -13.21 -2.40 12.99
C VAL A 32 -14.61 -2.94 13.26
N GLY A 33 -14.77 -3.65 14.36
CA GLY A 33 -16.02 -4.36 14.63
C GLY A 33 -16.31 -5.41 13.56
N ARG A 34 -17.34 -5.19 12.76
CA ARG A 34 -17.75 -6.06 11.64
C ARG A 34 -17.40 -5.49 10.26
N ASP A 35 -16.93 -4.26 10.22
CA ASP A 35 -16.65 -3.55 8.98
C ASP A 35 -15.19 -3.71 8.56
N THR A 36 -14.98 -3.91 7.26
CA THR A 36 -13.65 -3.89 6.65
C THR A 36 -13.52 -2.67 5.77
N MET A 37 -12.47 -1.91 5.99
CA MET A 37 -12.23 -0.65 5.31
C MET A 37 -10.77 -0.54 4.84
N GLN A 38 -10.49 0.44 4.00
CA GLN A 38 -9.13 0.72 3.55
C GLN A 38 -8.36 1.45 4.64
N LEU A 39 -7.15 0.98 4.92
CA LEU A 39 -6.20 1.62 5.82
C LEU A 39 -5.16 2.38 5.01
N PHE A 40 -5.09 3.69 5.21
CA PHE A 40 -4.13 4.58 4.56
C PHE A 40 -2.86 4.78 5.39
N ALA A 41 -2.35 3.70 5.96
CA ALA A 41 -1.07 3.62 6.64
C ALA A 41 -0.41 2.30 6.30
N LEU A 42 0.89 2.21 6.49
CA LEU A 42 1.68 1.00 6.26
C LEU A 42 2.42 0.62 7.56
N PRO A 43 1.71 0.06 8.57
CA PRO A 43 2.34 -0.20 9.87
C PRO A 43 3.50 -1.20 9.80
N LEU A 44 3.50 -2.15 8.85
CA LEU A 44 4.62 -3.06 8.64
C LEU A 44 5.89 -2.36 8.15
N ALA A 45 5.79 -1.24 7.46
CA ALA A 45 6.96 -0.52 6.95
C ALA A 45 7.89 -0.02 8.07
N THR A 46 7.39 0.12 9.28
CA THR A 46 8.14 0.54 10.47
C THR A 46 8.51 -0.63 11.39
N ALA A 47 8.24 -1.86 10.98
CA ALA A 47 8.63 -3.05 11.75
C ALA A 47 10.15 -3.24 11.74
N ASP A 48 10.62 -4.09 12.67
CA ASP A 48 12.03 -4.46 12.75
C ASP A 48 12.54 -5.05 11.41
N SER A 49 13.81 -4.80 11.10
CA SER A 49 14.44 -5.28 9.88
C SER A 49 14.41 -6.80 9.74
N ALA A 50 14.44 -7.54 10.85
CA ALA A 50 14.33 -9.00 10.85
C ALA A 50 12.93 -9.46 10.43
N VAL A 51 11.88 -8.74 10.83
CA VAL A 51 10.50 -8.99 10.40
C VAL A 51 10.36 -8.76 8.89
N LEU A 52 10.87 -7.63 8.41
CA LEU A 52 10.85 -7.28 6.99
C LEU A 52 11.64 -8.28 6.14
N ALA A 53 12.82 -8.70 6.59
CA ALA A 53 13.62 -9.71 5.90
C ALA A 53 12.91 -11.07 5.83
N ARG A 54 12.23 -11.48 6.90
CA ARG A 54 11.41 -12.71 6.93
C ARG A 54 10.25 -12.64 5.93
N LEU A 55 9.58 -11.50 5.86
CA LEU A 55 8.50 -11.28 4.92
C LEU A 55 8.99 -11.33 3.46
N GLU A 56 10.06 -10.61 3.14
CA GLU A 56 10.66 -10.60 1.80
C GLU A 56 11.07 -12.00 1.35
N LYS A 57 11.77 -12.73 2.21
CA LYS A 57 12.16 -14.11 1.93
C LYS A 57 10.96 -15.00 1.59
N ARG A 58 9.88 -14.89 2.37
CA ARG A 58 8.67 -15.69 2.14
C ARG A 58 7.97 -15.32 0.85
N LEU A 59 7.90 -14.02 0.51
CA LEU A 59 7.35 -13.55 -0.75
C LEU A 59 8.16 -14.05 -1.95
N ASP A 60 9.49 -14.12 -1.83
CA ASP A 60 10.36 -14.68 -2.86
C ASP A 60 10.14 -16.20 -3.01
N GLU A 61 10.04 -16.95 -1.91
CA GLU A 61 9.75 -18.39 -1.92
C GLU A 61 8.39 -18.71 -2.58
N LEU A 62 7.41 -17.83 -2.43
CA LEU A 62 6.09 -17.96 -3.04
C LEU A 62 6.02 -17.43 -4.47
N ASP A 63 7.14 -16.90 -4.99
CA ASP A 63 7.19 -16.22 -6.29
C ASP A 63 6.10 -15.12 -6.42
N ALA A 64 5.84 -14.44 -5.32
CA ALA A 64 4.85 -13.39 -5.27
C ALA A 64 5.30 -12.21 -6.14
N SER A 65 4.50 -11.89 -7.15
CA SER A 65 4.73 -10.73 -8.01
C SER A 65 4.03 -9.51 -7.45
N GLY A 66 4.67 -8.36 -7.58
CA GLY A 66 4.04 -7.07 -7.32
C GLY A 66 3.43 -6.50 -8.60
N SER A 67 2.36 -5.76 -8.45
CA SER A 67 1.80 -4.92 -9.51
C SER A 67 2.27 -3.46 -9.34
N THR A 68 1.94 -2.61 -10.30
CA THR A 68 2.17 -1.16 -10.16
C THR A 68 1.37 -0.56 -9.01
N ALA A 69 0.22 -1.18 -8.66
CA ALA A 69 -0.61 -0.80 -7.51
C ALA A 69 -0.13 -1.40 -6.19
N CYS A 70 0.65 -2.47 -6.20
CA CYS A 70 1.14 -3.15 -5.00
C CYS A 70 2.61 -3.57 -5.15
N ARG A 71 3.51 -2.59 -5.17
CA ARG A 71 4.95 -2.84 -5.30
C ARG A 71 5.55 -3.63 -4.14
N ARG A 72 4.96 -3.52 -2.95
CA ARG A 72 5.37 -4.28 -1.78
C ARG A 72 4.97 -5.75 -1.81
N ARG A 73 4.22 -6.18 -2.83
CA ARG A 73 3.81 -7.57 -3.11
C ARG A 73 2.86 -8.19 -2.06
N CYS A 74 2.45 -7.45 -1.06
CA CYS A 74 1.60 -7.96 0.01
C CYS A 74 0.69 -6.87 0.57
N ILE A 75 -0.38 -7.31 1.21
CA ILE A 75 -1.38 -6.48 1.86
C ILE A 75 -1.54 -6.98 3.29
N GLY A 76 -1.31 -6.11 4.27
CA GLY A 76 -1.59 -6.39 5.66
C GLY A 76 -3.09 -6.33 5.95
N VAL A 77 -3.56 -7.25 6.76
CA VAL A 77 -4.91 -7.24 7.32
C VAL A 77 -4.81 -6.96 8.81
N TRP A 78 -5.38 -5.85 9.20
CA TRP A 78 -5.29 -5.29 10.55
C TRP A 78 -6.63 -5.29 11.23
N ARG A 79 -6.63 -5.35 12.54
CA ARG A 79 -7.84 -5.17 13.37
C ARG A 79 -7.57 -4.12 14.42
N LEU A 80 -8.48 -3.17 14.52
CA LEU A 80 -8.53 -2.23 15.65
C LEU A 80 -9.58 -2.75 16.62
N ASP A 81 -9.17 -3.04 17.85
CA ASP A 81 -10.09 -3.50 18.89
C ASP A 81 -10.77 -2.33 19.63
N ASP A 82 -11.69 -2.67 20.53
CA ASP A 82 -12.47 -1.68 21.29
C ASP A 82 -11.61 -0.89 22.29
N GLU A 83 -10.41 -1.38 22.61
CA GLU A 83 -9.44 -0.70 23.48
C GLU A 83 -8.49 0.22 22.68
N GLY A 84 -8.63 0.27 21.36
CA GLY A 84 -7.78 1.04 20.47
C GLY A 84 -6.43 0.39 20.16
N ILE A 85 -6.32 -0.92 20.39
CA ILE A 85 -5.11 -1.68 20.07
C ILE A 85 -5.18 -2.17 18.63
N LEU A 86 -4.10 -1.91 17.87
CA LEU A 86 -3.95 -2.38 16.51
C LEU A 86 -3.29 -3.77 16.51
N TRP A 87 -3.93 -4.71 15.84
CA TRP A 87 -3.50 -6.08 15.69
C TRP A 87 -3.23 -6.40 14.22
N LEU A 88 -2.11 -7.07 13.95
CA LEU A 88 -1.88 -7.71 12.66
C LEU A 88 -2.56 -9.08 12.67
N GLU A 89 -3.59 -9.24 11.88
CA GLU A 89 -4.31 -10.52 11.71
C GLU A 89 -3.49 -11.46 10.80
N CYS A 90 -3.17 -10.99 9.61
CA CYS A 90 -2.38 -11.72 8.63
C CYS A 90 -1.79 -10.78 7.58
N VAL A 91 -0.91 -11.33 6.77
CA VAL A 91 -0.38 -10.71 5.55
C VAL A 91 -0.75 -11.60 4.38
N ASN A 92 -1.35 -11.01 3.36
CA ASN A 92 -1.78 -11.70 2.16
C ASN A 92 -1.00 -11.22 0.94
N THR A 93 -0.93 -12.05 -0.09
CA THR A 93 -0.55 -11.58 -1.42
C THR A 93 -1.63 -10.64 -1.98
N GLU A 94 -1.34 -9.95 -3.08
CA GLU A 94 -2.32 -9.11 -3.78
C GLU A 94 -3.56 -9.91 -4.23
N ASP A 95 -3.36 -11.20 -4.60
CA ASP A 95 -4.43 -12.11 -5.01
C ASP A 95 -5.25 -12.67 -3.83
N GLY A 96 -4.83 -12.42 -2.59
CA GLY A 96 -5.54 -12.79 -1.38
C GLY A 96 -5.06 -14.07 -0.69
N ASP A 97 -3.98 -14.71 -1.19
CA ASP A 97 -3.38 -15.87 -0.55
C ASP A 97 -2.64 -15.46 0.73
N VAL A 98 -2.84 -16.20 1.82
CA VAL A 98 -2.19 -15.93 3.10
C VAL A 98 -0.70 -16.28 3.02
N VAL A 99 0.15 -15.29 3.30
CA VAL A 99 1.62 -15.44 3.36
C VAL A 99 2.05 -15.80 4.78
N PHE A 100 1.53 -15.07 5.78
CA PHE A 100 1.76 -15.27 7.21
C PHE A 100 0.51 -14.93 8.00
N SER A 101 0.27 -15.65 9.10
CA SER A 101 -0.51 -15.10 10.21
C SER A 101 0.28 -14.00 10.92
N GLY A 102 -0.38 -13.11 11.65
CA GLY A 102 0.30 -12.09 12.43
C GLY A 102 1.32 -12.69 13.41
N ALA A 103 0.92 -13.74 14.11
CA ALA A 103 1.77 -14.44 15.08
C ALA A 103 3.00 -15.11 14.46
N GLU A 104 2.87 -15.64 13.25
CA GLU A 104 4.00 -16.26 12.52
C GLU A 104 5.00 -15.21 12.05
N LEU A 105 4.52 -14.06 11.60
CA LEU A 105 5.40 -12.99 11.12
C LEU A 105 6.11 -12.27 12.27
N VAL A 106 5.40 -11.97 13.36
CA VAL A 106 5.91 -11.19 14.51
C VAL A 106 5.66 -11.96 15.81
N PRO A 107 6.36 -13.07 16.04
CA PRO A 107 6.14 -13.93 17.21
C PRO A 107 6.39 -13.23 18.55
N GLU A 108 7.23 -12.20 18.60
CA GLU A 108 7.53 -11.40 19.78
C GLU A 108 6.30 -10.69 20.36
N PHE A 109 5.33 -10.39 19.50
CA PHE A 109 4.08 -9.72 19.88
C PHE A 109 2.85 -10.59 19.69
N ALA A 110 3.05 -11.91 19.55
CA ALA A 110 1.97 -12.85 19.27
C ALA A 110 0.98 -12.97 20.43
N ALA A 111 -0.30 -12.99 20.07
CA ALA A 111 -1.40 -13.37 20.96
C ALA A 111 -2.41 -14.19 20.14
N GLY A 112 -2.45 -15.50 20.34
CA GLY A 112 -3.17 -16.41 19.45
C GLY A 112 -2.56 -16.44 18.06
N SER A 113 -3.36 -16.25 17.02
CA SER A 113 -2.93 -16.21 15.63
C SER A 113 -2.52 -14.82 15.13
N ARG A 114 -2.72 -13.78 15.92
CA ARG A 114 -2.45 -12.38 15.59
C ARG A 114 -1.26 -11.84 16.38
N ALA A 115 -0.73 -10.70 15.94
CA ALA A 115 0.32 -10.00 16.65
C ALA A 115 -0.09 -8.56 16.96
N ARG A 116 0.20 -8.11 18.19
CA ARG A 116 0.01 -6.71 18.55
C ARG A 116 1.01 -5.84 17.79
N ALA A 117 0.57 -4.74 17.20
CA ALA A 117 1.44 -3.80 16.50
C ALA A 117 2.22 -2.90 17.48
N GLY A 118 2.96 -3.50 18.41
CA GLY A 118 3.70 -2.79 19.46
C GLY A 118 4.86 -1.94 18.95
N TRP A 119 5.32 -2.18 17.74
CA TRP A 119 6.35 -1.39 17.05
C TRP A 119 5.81 -0.14 16.38
N PHE A 120 4.49 -0.07 16.15
CA PHE A 120 3.86 1.02 15.43
C PHE A 120 3.37 2.09 16.40
N SER A 121 3.78 3.33 16.15
CA SER A 121 3.22 4.51 16.80
C SER A 121 2.97 5.57 15.72
N GLY A 122 1.77 6.11 15.70
CA GLY A 122 1.41 7.10 14.69
C GLY A 122 -0.09 7.23 14.52
N GLU A 123 -0.46 8.03 13.55
CA GLU A 123 -1.84 8.28 13.18
C GLU A 123 -2.33 7.20 12.22
N ILE A 124 -3.50 6.66 12.47
CA ILE A 124 -4.20 5.74 11.56
C ILE A 124 -5.30 6.53 10.87
N ARG A 125 -5.28 6.52 9.54
CA ARG A 125 -6.35 7.07 8.70
C ARG A 125 -7.05 5.93 7.97
N TYR A 126 -8.36 5.93 8.03
CA TYR A 126 -9.19 4.95 7.32
C TYR A 126 -10.44 5.60 6.76
N GLY A 127 -10.89 5.08 5.62
CA GLY A 127 -12.09 5.57 4.96
C GLY A 127 -13.34 4.85 5.45
N THR A 128 -14.42 5.61 5.66
CA THR A 128 -15.75 5.06 5.95
C THR A 128 -16.72 5.52 4.87
N GLY A 129 -17.69 4.66 4.53
CA GLY A 129 -18.70 4.95 3.51
C GLY A 129 -18.28 4.62 2.09
N ASN A 130 -19.04 5.12 1.12
CA ASN A 130 -18.77 4.87 -0.29
C ASN A 130 -17.72 5.83 -0.86
N LEU A 131 -16.85 5.33 -1.73
CA LEU A 131 -15.91 6.17 -2.46
C LEU A 131 -16.67 7.11 -3.40
N VAL A 132 -16.67 8.40 -3.09
CA VAL A 132 -17.32 9.43 -3.89
C VAL A 132 -16.37 10.04 -4.93
N TYR A 133 -15.09 10.12 -4.59
CA TYR A 133 -14.06 10.70 -5.45
C TYR A 133 -12.72 10.06 -5.16
N TYR A 134 -11.99 9.72 -6.22
CA TYR A 134 -10.64 9.20 -6.12
C TYR A 134 -9.64 10.29 -6.51
N GLN A 135 -8.78 10.66 -5.59
CA GLN A 135 -7.66 11.57 -5.82
C GLN A 135 -6.33 10.84 -5.64
N HIS A 136 -5.43 11.07 -6.56
CA HIS A 136 -4.11 10.43 -6.61
C HIS A 136 -3.10 11.06 -5.63
N ASP A 137 -3.52 11.31 -4.41
CA ASP A 137 -2.60 11.73 -3.36
C ASP A 137 -2.08 10.44 -2.71
N GLY A 138 -0.90 10.00 -3.10
CA GLY A 138 -0.28 8.80 -2.54
C GLY A 138 -0.30 8.78 -1.00
N PHE A 139 0.05 7.65 -0.42
CA PHE A 139 0.25 7.56 1.03
C PHE A 139 1.31 8.57 1.46
N MET A 140 0.92 9.59 2.21
CA MET A 140 1.83 10.50 2.88
C MET A 140 2.16 9.97 4.26
#